data_7acdad3278f883f7c0f39f46fa582112
#
_entry.id   7acdad3278f883f7c0f39f46fa582112
#
_cell.length_a   1.000
_cell.length_b   1.000
_cell.length_c   1.000
_cell.angle_alpha   90.00
_cell.angle_beta   90.00
_cell.angle_gamma   90.00
#
_symmetry.space_group_name_H-M   'P 1'
#
loop_
_entity.id
_entity.type
_entity.pdbx_description
1 polymer ?
#
loop_
_entity_poly.entity_id
_entity_poly.type
_entity_poly.pdbx_seq_one_letter_code
_entity_poly.pdbx_strand_id
1 'polypeptide(L)'
;ILVLGIVVDDAIIVAESAHAETEKNGYSLKSIVVGTKKVALPATFGVLTTVAAFLPLLLVTGAPSAMIHALAYVVIFCLLFSLVESKLILPSHLAWLPPPKSSKGRIAEFVDRSLKAFVENKYKPFLAKAIEYRYTTLASFVSMILLVFGFFAGGFVKYGFFPDIENPMLAVNVEVTEGSPEDLAGRISDQLADALDELRQEVRQELGPEADFVENAFTWVWPEGSRYMVELKPNETLAITPAEIENRWRSKFGDVAGVKEIKFFSKQRMGGETDIGFRMVGKNPQMLQQAAEELAGYLRSLEGVYEVSSSYNEGPQELKLRVKESAESTGLTLSDLARQVREAFFGAEAQRFQRGNDEIRVMVRYPREERRSIGDLERMWVQLPNRVEAPFDSVAEYDLGQGRSQIQRLDKQRTIRVMANVDQQILEPRSAVRKIRMDYLPEMLSRYPGVSLELDGSSKEEEETLGL
;
A
#
# COMPACT_ATOMS: atom_id res chain seq x y z
N ILE A 1 0.74 9.56 -22.21
CA ILE A 1 1.04 11.00 -22.25
C ILE A 1 2.56 11.23 -22.24
N LEU A 2 3.33 10.65 -21.29
CA LEU A 2 4.79 10.85 -21.18
C LEU A 2 5.53 10.56 -22.49
N VAL A 3 5.21 9.45 -23.17
CA VAL A 3 5.87 9.01 -24.40
C VAL A 3 5.49 9.88 -25.59
N LEU A 4 4.30 10.49 -25.57
CA LEU A 4 3.81 11.31 -26.71
C LEU A 4 4.76 12.48 -27.01
N GLY A 5 5.28 13.15 -25.99
CA GLY A 5 6.26 14.23 -26.15
C GLY A 5 7.53 13.77 -26.86
N ILE A 6 8.07 12.61 -26.44
CA ILE A 6 9.32 12.08 -27.03
C ILE A 6 9.10 11.65 -28.51
N VAL A 7 7.96 11.04 -28.81
CA VAL A 7 7.62 10.61 -30.18
C VAL A 7 7.42 11.80 -31.10
N VAL A 8 6.77 12.87 -30.62
CA VAL A 8 6.54 14.10 -31.39
C VAL A 8 7.84 14.83 -31.69
N ASP A 9 8.83 14.83 -30.78
CA ASP A 9 10.11 15.48 -31.01
C ASP A 9 10.86 14.92 -32.24
N ASP A 10 10.87 13.61 -32.44
CA ASP A 10 11.48 12.97 -33.61
C ASP A 10 10.79 13.38 -34.89
N ALA A 11 9.46 13.44 -34.89
CA ALA A 11 8.68 13.87 -36.04
C ALA A 11 8.95 15.35 -36.37
N ILE A 12 9.06 16.22 -35.35
CA ILE A 12 9.37 17.65 -35.53
C ILE A 12 10.74 17.84 -36.17
N ILE A 13 11.78 17.15 -35.67
CA ILE A 13 13.16 17.27 -36.24
C ILE A 13 13.19 16.87 -37.72
N VAL A 14 12.52 15.79 -38.09
CA VAL A 14 12.46 15.33 -39.48
C VAL A 14 11.67 16.31 -40.35
N ALA A 15 10.50 16.76 -39.87
CA ALA A 15 9.65 17.70 -40.60
C ALA A 15 10.35 19.05 -40.81
N GLU A 16 11.04 19.58 -39.77
CA GLU A 16 11.78 20.84 -39.86
C GLU A 16 12.96 20.76 -40.82
N SER A 17 13.72 19.65 -40.77
CA SER A 17 14.84 19.44 -41.71
C SER A 17 14.36 19.29 -43.15
N ALA A 18 13.25 18.59 -43.39
CA ALA A 18 12.64 18.48 -44.72
C ALA A 18 12.13 19.84 -45.19
N HIS A 19 11.48 20.61 -44.32
CA HIS A 19 11.01 21.96 -44.64
C HIS A 19 12.16 22.91 -44.98
N ALA A 20 13.22 22.96 -44.18
CA ALA A 20 14.39 23.78 -44.43
C ALA A 20 15.08 23.45 -45.78
N GLU A 21 15.07 22.18 -46.18
CA GLU A 21 15.62 21.78 -47.48
C GLU A 21 14.69 22.19 -48.65
N THR A 22 13.36 22.13 -48.44
CA THR A 22 12.39 22.59 -49.47
C THR A 22 12.40 24.11 -49.63
N GLU A 23 12.67 24.89 -48.57
CA GLU A 23 12.87 26.34 -48.68
C GLU A 23 14.12 26.69 -49.52
N LYS A 24 15.21 25.94 -49.40
CA LYS A 24 16.47 26.18 -50.12
C LYS A 24 16.43 25.76 -51.57
N ASN A 25 15.89 24.58 -51.88
CA ASN A 25 16.02 23.91 -53.17
C ASN A 25 14.69 23.73 -53.92
N GLY A 26 13.62 24.39 -53.42
CA GLY A 26 12.28 24.26 -53.99
C GLY A 26 11.54 23.03 -53.46
N TYR A 27 10.21 23.08 -53.49
CA TYR A 27 9.35 22.01 -53.03
C TYR A 27 9.37 20.84 -54.04
N SER A 28 9.99 19.76 -53.65
CA SER A 28 10.07 18.52 -54.42
C SER A 28 10.26 17.30 -53.55
N LEU A 29 9.84 16.12 -54.02
CA LEU A 29 10.07 14.86 -53.32
C LEU A 29 11.58 14.66 -53.00
N LYS A 30 12.44 15.07 -53.92
CA LYS A 30 13.90 14.96 -53.74
C LYS A 30 14.38 15.82 -52.57
N SER A 31 13.88 17.05 -52.42
CA SER A 31 14.25 17.95 -51.34
C SER A 31 13.79 17.39 -49.98
N ILE A 32 12.58 16.83 -49.90
CA ILE A 32 12.04 16.20 -48.70
C ILE A 32 12.91 15.00 -48.27
N VAL A 33 13.24 14.10 -49.22
CA VAL A 33 14.09 12.94 -48.94
C VAL A 33 15.49 13.35 -48.49
N VAL A 34 16.09 14.37 -49.12
CA VAL A 34 17.42 14.87 -48.73
C VAL A 34 17.38 15.46 -47.31
N GLY A 35 16.37 16.28 -47.00
CA GLY A 35 16.18 16.84 -45.65
C GLY A 35 16.01 15.75 -44.59
N THR A 36 15.15 14.77 -44.85
CA THR A 36 14.96 13.61 -43.94
C THR A 36 16.28 12.86 -43.71
N LYS A 37 17.03 12.55 -44.77
CA LYS A 37 18.32 11.82 -44.66
C LYS A 37 19.37 12.55 -43.85
N LYS A 38 19.39 13.88 -43.85
CA LYS A 38 20.35 14.69 -43.07
C LYS A 38 20.25 14.44 -41.57
N VAL A 39 19.03 14.26 -41.07
CA VAL A 39 18.78 14.07 -39.64
C VAL A 39 18.45 12.62 -39.23
N ALA A 40 18.27 11.75 -40.24
CA ALA A 40 17.87 10.36 -39.98
C ALA A 40 18.83 9.61 -39.06
N LEU A 41 20.16 9.76 -39.25
CA LEU A 41 21.16 9.07 -38.45
C LEU A 41 21.24 9.61 -37.01
N PRO A 42 21.39 10.93 -36.76
CA PRO A 42 21.36 11.48 -35.41
C PRO A 42 20.08 11.15 -34.66
N ALA A 43 18.91 11.30 -35.29
CA ALA A 43 17.63 10.96 -34.66
C ALA A 43 17.56 9.48 -34.29
N THR A 44 18.07 8.55 -35.14
CA THR A 44 18.11 7.13 -34.76
C THR A 44 18.92 6.89 -33.49
N PHE A 45 20.11 7.46 -33.41
CA PHE A 45 20.94 7.29 -32.20
C PHE A 45 20.29 7.91 -30.97
N GLY A 46 19.60 9.05 -31.12
CA GLY A 46 18.83 9.66 -30.04
C GLY A 46 17.77 8.69 -29.45
N VAL A 47 16.94 8.13 -30.35
CA VAL A 47 15.90 7.17 -29.96
C VAL A 47 16.50 5.90 -29.36
N LEU A 48 17.53 5.32 -29.98
CA LEU A 48 18.19 4.11 -29.47
C LEU A 48 18.84 4.34 -28.11
N THR A 49 19.38 5.54 -27.86
CA THR A 49 19.90 5.91 -26.55
C THR A 49 18.78 5.95 -25.50
N THR A 50 17.63 6.50 -25.86
CA THR A 50 16.46 6.50 -24.98
C THR A 50 15.95 5.07 -24.72
N VAL A 51 15.85 4.23 -25.77
CA VAL A 51 15.51 2.81 -25.60
C VAL A 51 16.49 2.12 -24.65
N ALA A 52 17.80 2.33 -24.83
CA ALA A 52 18.83 1.76 -23.96
C ALA A 52 18.70 2.22 -22.50
N ALA A 53 18.26 3.46 -22.27
CA ALA A 53 17.99 3.97 -20.91
C ALA A 53 16.78 3.30 -20.24
N PHE A 54 15.80 2.81 -21.03
CA PHE A 54 14.64 2.08 -20.50
C PHE A 54 14.88 0.58 -20.31
N LEU A 55 15.89 -0.03 -20.96
CA LEU A 55 16.18 -1.46 -20.79
C LEU A 55 16.46 -1.89 -19.35
N PRO A 56 17.20 -1.13 -18.50
CA PRO A 56 17.42 -1.51 -17.11
C PRO A 56 16.13 -1.64 -16.30
N LEU A 57 15.06 -0.93 -16.65
CA LEU A 57 13.76 -1.05 -15.97
C LEU A 57 13.13 -2.44 -16.14
N LEU A 58 13.51 -3.20 -17.16
CA LEU A 58 13.07 -4.59 -17.36
C LEU A 58 13.80 -5.58 -16.43
N LEU A 59 14.83 -5.15 -15.73
CA LEU A 59 15.57 -5.95 -14.75
C LEU A 59 15.04 -5.77 -13.31
N VAL A 60 14.13 -4.83 -13.11
CA VAL A 60 13.51 -4.60 -11.78
C VAL A 60 12.71 -5.83 -11.37
N THR A 61 12.90 -6.29 -10.14
CA THR A 61 12.18 -7.41 -9.52
C THR A 61 11.31 -6.92 -8.36
N GLY A 62 10.46 -7.78 -7.81
CA GLY A 62 9.58 -7.43 -6.69
C GLY A 62 8.16 -7.03 -7.12
N ALA A 63 7.34 -6.59 -6.17
CA ALA A 63 5.93 -6.28 -6.39
C ALA A 63 5.65 -5.21 -7.47
N PRO A 64 6.46 -4.13 -7.62
CA PRO A 64 6.22 -3.11 -8.64
C PRO A 64 6.66 -3.52 -10.05
N SER A 65 7.38 -4.65 -10.22
CA SER A 65 7.98 -5.06 -11.49
C SER A 65 6.98 -5.13 -12.64
N ALA A 66 5.80 -5.67 -12.42
CA ALA A 66 4.77 -5.81 -13.47
C ALA A 66 4.38 -4.46 -14.08
N MET A 67 4.19 -3.43 -13.26
CA MET A 67 3.84 -2.09 -13.72
C MET A 67 5.02 -1.40 -14.40
N ILE A 68 6.22 -1.51 -13.82
CA ILE A 68 7.46 -0.93 -14.38
C ILE A 68 7.77 -1.57 -15.72
N HIS A 69 7.67 -2.90 -15.84
CA HIS A 69 7.86 -3.62 -17.10
C HIS A 69 6.83 -3.19 -18.17
N ALA A 70 5.55 -3.09 -17.80
CA ALA A 70 4.51 -2.63 -18.72
C ALA A 70 4.82 -1.24 -19.26
N LEU A 71 5.23 -0.31 -18.39
CA LEU A 71 5.64 1.05 -18.78
C LEU A 71 6.86 1.01 -19.71
N ALA A 72 7.90 0.25 -19.36
CA ALA A 72 9.11 0.13 -20.16
C ALA A 72 8.82 -0.46 -21.56
N TYR A 73 8.03 -1.53 -21.65
CA TYR A 73 7.63 -2.12 -22.94
C TYR A 73 6.85 -1.13 -23.79
N VAL A 74 5.86 -0.44 -23.24
CA VAL A 74 5.09 0.57 -24.00
C VAL A 74 6.01 1.65 -24.53
N VAL A 75 6.92 2.20 -23.71
CA VAL A 75 7.87 3.23 -24.15
C VAL A 75 8.78 2.70 -25.27
N ILE A 76 9.41 1.54 -25.08
CA ILE A 76 10.34 0.95 -26.04
C ILE A 76 9.65 0.71 -27.38
N PHE A 77 8.47 0.08 -27.39
CA PHE A 77 7.74 -0.18 -28.63
C PHE A 77 7.26 1.10 -29.31
N CYS A 78 6.73 2.08 -28.56
CA CYS A 78 6.36 3.39 -29.11
C CYS A 78 7.55 4.07 -29.79
N LEU A 79 8.73 4.06 -29.16
CA LEU A 79 9.94 4.65 -29.73
C LEU A 79 10.43 3.93 -30.98
N LEU A 80 10.40 2.59 -31.00
CA LEU A 80 10.75 1.81 -32.16
C LEU A 80 9.80 2.06 -33.35
N PHE A 81 8.49 2.13 -33.09
CA PHE A 81 7.51 2.49 -34.11
C PHE A 81 7.66 3.95 -34.57
N SER A 82 8.01 4.88 -33.67
CA SER A 82 8.31 6.28 -34.01
C SER A 82 9.45 6.40 -35.03
N LEU A 83 10.49 5.55 -34.93
CA LEU A 83 11.56 5.51 -35.92
C LEU A 83 11.06 5.14 -37.32
N VAL A 84 10.12 4.21 -37.40
CA VAL A 84 9.52 3.82 -38.69
C VAL A 84 8.64 4.95 -39.21
N GLU A 85 7.82 5.53 -38.38
CA GLU A 85 6.92 6.63 -38.70
C GLU A 85 7.71 7.84 -39.21
N SER A 86 8.68 8.34 -38.43
CA SER A 86 9.40 9.56 -38.73
C SER A 86 10.28 9.47 -40.00
N LYS A 87 10.75 8.28 -40.36
CA LYS A 87 11.64 8.09 -41.52
C LYS A 87 10.96 7.63 -42.80
N LEU A 88 9.86 6.90 -42.69
CA LEU A 88 9.17 6.32 -43.84
C LEU A 88 7.81 6.95 -44.09
N ILE A 89 6.99 7.07 -43.06
CA ILE A 89 5.59 7.51 -43.17
C ILE A 89 5.51 9.03 -43.26
N LEU A 90 6.16 9.74 -42.36
CA LEU A 90 6.13 11.19 -42.29
C LEU A 90 6.64 11.87 -43.55
N PRO A 91 7.81 11.47 -44.14
CA PRO A 91 8.25 12.05 -45.41
C PRO A 91 7.29 11.81 -46.59
N SER A 92 6.60 10.67 -46.59
CA SER A 92 5.57 10.36 -47.58
C SER A 92 4.36 11.29 -47.43
N HIS A 93 3.92 11.54 -46.22
CA HIS A 93 2.83 12.48 -45.93
C HIS A 93 3.22 13.91 -46.30
N LEU A 94 4.44 14.35 -45.96
CA LEU A 94 4.94 15.67 -46.35
C LEU A 94 4.98 15.85 -47.90
N ALA A 95 5.28 14.79 -48.65
CA ALA A 95 5.32 14.83 -50.11
C ALA A 95 3.93 14.96 -50.76
N TRP A 96 2.86 14.57 -50.08
CA TRP A 96 1.48 14.69 -50.55
C TRP A 96 0.83 16.04 -50.20
N LEU A 97 1.42 16.80 -49.25
CA LEU A 97 0.92 18.12 -48.91
C LEU A 97 1.16 19.08 -50.11
N PRO A 98 0.23 20.01 -50.35
CA PRO A 98 0.46 21.07 -51.32
C PRO A 98 1.61 21.98 -50.85
N PRO A 99 2.38 22.55 -51.80
CA PRO A 99 3.45 23.50 -51.46
C PRO A 99 2.89 24.64 -50.59
N PRO A 100 3.64 25.10 -49.59
CA PRO A 100 3.18 26.13 -48.66
C PRO A 100 2.82 27.40 -49.40
N LYS A 101 1.65 27.99 -49.08
CA LYS A 101 1.18 29.25 -49.69
C LYS A 101 2.18 30.36 -49.34
N SER A 102 2.49 31.22 -50.28
CA SER A 102 3.45 32.33 -50.15
C SER A 102 3.07 33.37 -49.12
N SER A 103 1.80 33.47 -48.67
CA SER A 103 1.38 34.37 -47.62
C SER A 103 1.26 33.65 -46.28
N LYS A 104 2.16 33.96 -45.36
CA LYS A 104 2.04 33.55 -43.96
C LYS A 104 0.87 34.32 -43.34
N GLY A 105 0.04 33.67 -42.54
CA GLY A 105 -1.00 34.36 -41.77
C GLY A 105 -0.39 35.33 -40.74
N ARG A 106 -1.10 36.38 -40.35
CA ARG A 106 -0.62 37.41 -39.38
C ARG A 106 -0.05 36.85 -38.09
N ILE A 107 -0.63 35.77 -37.57
CA ILE A 107 -0.15 35.10 -36.35
C ILE A 107 1.20 34.42 -36.60
N ALA A 108 1.34 33.72 -37.70
CA ALA A 108 2.59 33.04 -38.08
C ALA A 108 3.72 34.05 -38.30
N GLU A 109 3.44 35.20 -38.94
CA GLU A 109 4.41 36.29 -39.12
C GLU A 109 4.83 36.92 -37.80
N PHE A 110 3.89 37.12 -36.86
CA PHE A 110 4.16 37.67 -35.54
C PHE A 110 5.07 36.71 -34.74
N VAL A 111 4.75 35.41 -34.72
CA VAL A 111 5.54 34.37 -34.03
C VAL A 111 6.95 34.28 -34.64
N ASP A 112 7.07 34.22 -35.98
CA ASP A 112 8.37 34.16 -36.70
C ASP A 112 9.24 35.38 -36.36
N ARG A 113 8.65 36.58 -36.41
CA ARG A 113 9.34 37.84 -36.08
C ARG A 113 9.77 37.89 -34.62
N SER A 114 8.90 37.50 -33.70
CA SER A 114 9.20 37.46 -32.26
C SER A 114 10.30 36.47 -31.93
N LEU A 115 10.24 35.28 -32.54
CA LEU A 115 11.24 34.21 -32.37
C LEU A 115 12.59 34.66 -32.92
N LYS A 116 12.62 35.23 -34.13
CA LYS A 116 13.87 35.77 -34.73
C LYS A 116 14.45 36.87 -33.86
N ALA A 117 13.62 37.80 -33.39
CA ALA A 117 14.08 38.88 -32.53
C ALA A 117 14.65 38.36 -31.18
N PHE A 118 14.01 37.33 -30.61
CA PHE A 118 14.52 36.66 -29.39
C PHE A 118 15.86 36.00 -29.65
N VAL A 119 15.96 35.21 -30.73
CA VAL A 119 17.20 34.50 -31.09
C VAL A 119 18.37 35.50 -31.34
N GLU A 120 18.13 36.55 -32.12
CA GLU A 120 19.20 37.52 -32.46
C GLU A 120 19.59 38.40 -31.27
N ASN A 121 18.61 38.89 -30.51
CA ASN A 121 18.88 39.93 -29.50
C ASN A 121 19.13 39.38 -28.09
N LYS A 122 18.70 38.13 -27.79
CA LYS A 122 18.84 37.52 -26.45
C LYS A 122 19.64 36.22 -26.46
N TYR A 123 19.25 35.28 -27.30
CA TYR A 123 19.83 33.95 -27.28
C TYR A 123 21.27 33.90 -27.80
N LYS A 124 21.54 34.47 -29.00
CA LYS A 124 22.89 34.50 -29.56
C LYS A 124 23.91 35.22 -28.66
N PRO A 125 23.62 36.41 -28.11
CA PRO A 125 24.55 37.08 -27.20
C PRO A 125 24.79 36.29 -25.91
N PHE A 126 23.74 35.68 -25.37
CA PHE A 126 23.86 34.83 -24.19
C PHE A 126 24.76 33.62 -24.47
N LEU A 127 24.49 32.91 -25.57
CA LEU A 127 25.27 31.73 -25.99
C LEU A 127 26.76 32.12 -26.26
N ALA A 128 26.98 33.22 -26.95
CA ALA A 128 28.35 33.72 -27.18
C ALA A 128 29.11 33.94 -25.88
N LYS A 129 28.49 34.61 -24.88
CA LYS A 129 29.06 34.77 -23.54
C LYS A 129 29.28 33.45 -22.81
N ALA A 130 28.32 32.52 -22.89
CA ALA A 130 28.45 31.22 -22.27
C ALA A 130 29.62 30.41 -22.84
N ILE A 131 29.87 30.51 -24.14
CA ILE A 131 31.03 29.89 -24.80
C ILE A 131 32.34 30.61 -24.49
N GLU A 132 32.33 31.92 -24.47
CA GLU A 132 33.49 32.74 -24.08
C GLU A 132 33.95 32.42 -22.65
N TYR A 133 32.99 32.37 -21.71
CA TYR A 133 33.22 31.99 -20.31
C TYR A 133 32.93 30.54 -20.01
N ARG A 134 33.35 29.61 -20.94
CA ARG A 134 32.98 28.17 -20.89
C ARG A 134 33.27 27.49 -19.56
N TYR A 135 34.37 27.80 -18.89
CA TYR A 135 34.73 27.23 -17.59
C TYR A 135 33.80 27.70 -16.46
N THR A 136 33.45 29.00 -16.48
CA THR A 136 32.49 29.56 -15.52
C THR A 136 31.08 28.96 -15.73
N THR A 137 30.68 28.82 -16.99
CA THR A 137 29.42 28.19 -17.37
C THR A 137 29.37 26.73 -16.89
N LEU A 138 30.42 25.95 -17.17
CA LEU A 138 30.54 24.60 -16.68
C LEU A 138 30.50 24.50 -15.15
N ALA A 139 31.29 25.39 -14.47
CA ALA A 139 31.33 25.44 -13.02
C ALA A 139 29.94 25.78 -12.43
N SER A 140 29.18 26.68 -13.06
CA SER A 140 27.82 27.03 -12.63
C SER A 140 26.85 25.80 -12.72
N PHE A 141 26.91 25.04 -13.80
CA PHE A 141 26.11 23.82 -13.94
C PHE A 141 26.51 22.75 -12.92
N VAL A 142 27.82 22.52 -12.73
CA VAL A 142 28.31 21.57 -11.72
C VAL A 142 27.88 22.00 -10.32
N SER A 143 27.99 23.30 -10.00
CA SER A 143 27.57 23.86 -8.71
C SER A 143 26.07 23.69 -8.51
N MET A 144 25.25 23.89 -9.55
CA MET A 144 23.80 23.68 -9.49
C MET A 144 23.44 22.21 -9.24
N ILE A 145 24.14 21.28 -9.92
CA ILE A 145 23.97 19.85 -9.69
C ILE A 145 24.34 19.49 -8.24
N LEU A 146 25.49 19.98 -7.76
CA LEU A 146 25.94 19.73 -6.38
C LEU A 146 24.96 20.32 -5.35
N LEU A 147 24.38 21.50 -5.62
CA LEU A 147 23.33 22.09 -4.78
C LEU A 147 22.08 21.18 -4.73
N VAL A 148 21.59 20.71 -5.87
CA VAL A 148 20.43 19.80 -5.94
C VAL A 148 20.72 18.51 -5.15
N PHE A 149 21.89 17.90 -5.37
CA PHE A 149 22.30 16.73 -4.59
C PHE A 149 22.45 17.04 -3.10
N GLY A 150 22.97 18.23 -2.74
CA GLY A 150 23.07 18.69 -1.36
C GLY A 150 21.71 18.84 -0.69
N PHE A 151 20.71 19.40 -1.37
CA PHE A 151 19.34 19.50 -0.88
C PHE A 151 18.72 18.11 -0.67
N PHE A 152 18.97 17.20 -1.62
CA PHE A 152 18.47 15.83 -1.53
C PHE A 152 19.14 15.05 -0.38
N ALA A 153 20.48 15.08 -0.32
CA ALA A 153 21.25 14.41 0.73
C ALA A 153 21.03 15.03 2.13
N GLY A 154 20.72 16.33 2.18
CA GLY A 154 20.40 17.04 3.42
C GLY A 154 18.99 16.77 3.95
N GLY A 155 18.18 15.97 3.25
CA GLY A 155 16.80 15.62 3.68
C GLY A 155 15.80 16.77 3.55
N PHE A 156 16.16 17.86 2.85
CA PHE A 156 15.22 18.97 2.59
C PHE A 156 14.14 18.59 1.58
N VAL A 157 14.43 17.63 0.69
CA VAL A 157 13.48 17.08 -0.26
C VAL A 157 12.98 15.74 0.28
N LYS A 158 11.76 15.73 0.81
CA LYS A 158 11.08 14.50 1.24
C LYS A 158 10.55 13.79 -0.01
N TYR A 159 10.83 12.51 -0.13
CA TYR A 159 10.29 11.71 -1.23
C TYR A 159 9.85 10.34 -0.72
N GLY A 160 8.78 9.81 -1.30
CA GLY A 160 8.37 8.43 -1.13
C GLY A 160 8.80 7.62 -2.34
N PHE A 161 9.42 6.46 -2.13
CA PHE A 161 9.84 5.60 -3.24
C PHE A 161 8.64 5.07 -4.03
N PHE A 162 7.61 4.65 -3.31
CA PHE A 162 6.35 4.25 -3.91
C PHE A 162 5.32 5.38 -3.75
N PRO A 163 4.72 5.87 -4.85
CA PRO A 163 3.63 6.84 -4.74
C PRO A 163 2.40 6.17 -4.12
N ASP A 164 1.74 6.90 -3.23
CA ASP A 164 0.41 6.55 -2.78
C ASP A 164 -0.58 6.76 -3.94
N ILE A 165 -1.27 5.71 -4.34
CA ILE A 165 -2.32 5.80 -5.34
C ILE A 165 -3.66 5.87 -4.60
N GLU A 166 -4.41 6.93 -4.82
CA GLU A 166 -5.75 7.03 -4.26
C GLU A 166 -6.63 5.89 -4.80
N ASN A 167 -7.22 5.15 -3.89
CA ASN A 167 -8.09 4.04 -4.23
C ASN A 167 -9.54 4.56 -4.33
N PRO A 168 -10.29 4.23 -5.37
CA PRO A 168 -11.72 4.52 -5.42
C PRO A 168 -12.51 3.73 -4.36
N MET A 169 -11.86 2.82 -3.65
CA MET A 169 -12.46 2.06 -2.55
C MET A 169 -11.79 2.42 -1.23
N LEU A 170 -12.59 2.86 -0.26
CA LEU A 170 -12.19 2.92 1.14
C LEU A 170 -12.51 1.57 1.80
N ALA A 171 -11.63 1.08 2.63
CA ALA A 171 -11.89 -0.09 3.45
C ALA A 171 -11.52 0.18 4.90
N VAL A 172 -12.32 -0.31 5.82
CA VAL A 172 -12.03 -0.31 7.26
C VAL A 172 -12.03 -1.74 7.74
N ASN A 173 -10.89 -2.20 8.24
CA ASN A 173 -10.78 -3.49 8.90
C ASN A 173 -10.83 -3.27 10.41
N VAL A 174 -11.71 -4.00 11.06
CA VAL A 174 -11.85 -4.02 12.51
C VAL A 174 -11.51 -5.41 13.01
N GLU A 175 -10.59 -5.50 13.95
CA GLU A 175 -10.35 -6.70 14.75
C GLU A 175 -10.83 -6.44 16.19
N VAL A 176 -11.66 -7.33 16.70
CA VAL A 176 -12.09 -7.28 18.10
C VAL A 176 -11.18 -8.13 18.97
N THR A 177 -11.13 -7.80 20.27
CA THR A 177 -10.35 -8.58 21.24
C THR A 177 -10.89 -10.01 21.29
N GLU A 178 -10.01 -10.99 21.24
CA GLU A 178 -10.40 -12.40 21.33
C GLU A 178 -11.18 -12.69 22.63
N GLY A 179 -12.26 -13.45 22.48
CA GLY A 179 -13.18 -13.69 23.59
C GLY A 179 -14.26 -12.62 23.79
N SER A 180 -14.30 -11.61 22.93
CA SER A 180 -15.40 -10.62 22.89
C SER A 180 -16.73 -11.27 22.58
N PRO A 181 -17.87 -10.63 22.95
CA PRO A 181 -19.19 -11.08 22.55
C PRO A 181 -19.30 -11.24 21.03
N GLU A 182 -19.97 -12.31 20.57
CA GLU A 182 -20.13 -12.66 19.16
C GLU A 182 -20.75 -11.55 18.29
N ASP A 183 -21.59 -10.70 18.91
CA ASP A 183 -22.27 -9.58 18.28
C ASP A 183 -21.46 -8.27 18.26
N LEU A 184 -20.28 -8.23 18.91
CA LEU A 184 -19.50 -7.00 19.06
C LEU A 184 -19.01 -6.46 17.71
N ALA A 185 -18.47 -7.32 16.87
CA ALA A 185 -17.98 -6.93 15.55
C ALA A 185 -19.10 -6.34 14.66
N GLY A 186 -20.31 -6.90 14.75
CA GLY A 186 -21.51 -6.37 14.07
C GLY A 186 -21.87 -4.99 14.57
N ARG A 187 -21.98 -4.81 15.89
CA ARG A 187 -22.30 -3.49 16.49
C ARG A 187 -21.27 -2.41 16.13
N ILE A 188 -20.00 -2.77 16.09
CA ILE A 188 -18.94 -1.85 15.64
C ILE A 188 -19.11 -1.48 14.17
N SER A 189 -19.48 -2.45 13.33
CA SER A 189 -19.78 -2.16 11.92
C SER A 189 -20.98 -1.25 11.73
N ASP A 190 -22.02 -1.40 12.55
CA ASP A 190 -23.17 -0.49 12.55
C ASP A 190 -22.75 0.93 12.95
N GLN A 191 -21.90 1.06 13.99
CA GLN A 191 -21.34 2.37 14.39
C GLN A 191 -20.47 3.00 13.29
N LEU A 192 -19.72 2.20 12.54
CA LEU A 192 -18.96 2.69 11.38
C LEU A 192 -19.89 3.20 10.26
N ALA A 193 -21.00 2.48 10.04
CA ALA A 193 -22.03 2.89 9.09
C ALA A 193 -22.69 4.22 9.50
N ASP A 194 -23.08 4.33 10.77
CA ASP A 194 -23.68 5.55 11.32
C ASP A 194 -22.73 6.76 11.21
N ALA A 195 -21.46 6.58 11.56
CA ALA A 195 -20.43 7.61 11.45
C ALA A 195 -20.18 8.03 9.98
N LEU A 196 -20.27 7.08 9.03
CA LEU A 196 -20.18 7.37 7.59
C LEU A 196 -21.39 8.18 7.11
N ASP A 197 -22.58 7.79 7.52
CA ASP A 197 -23.81 8.49 7.12
C ASP A 197 -23.88 9.91 7.72
N GLU A 198 -23.41 10.12 8.94
CA GLU A 198 -23.22 11.45 9.50
C GLU A 198 -22.25 12.30 8.68
N LEU A 199 -21.11 11.72 8.29
CA LEU A 199 -20.14 12.40 7.43
C LEU A 199 -20.74 12.77 6.06
N ARG A 200 -21.50 11.86 5.44
CA ARG A 200 -22.20 12.12 4.17
C ARG A 200 -23.18 13.29 4.29
N GLN A 201 -23.91 13.36 5.40
CA GLN A 201 -24.83 14.46 5.66
C GLN A 201 -24.09 15.80 5.83
N GLU A 202 -22.98 15.80 6.57
CA GLU A 202 -22.14 16.98 6.77
C GLU A 202 -21.57 17.49 5.45
N VAL A 203 -20.97 16.61 4.65
CA VAL A 203 -20.41 16.98 3.34
C VAL A 203 -21.47 17.52 2.38
N ARG A 204 -22.69 16.94 2.39
CA ARG A 204 -23.82 17.48 1.61
C ARG A 204 -24.28 18.86 2.09
N GLN A 205 -24.20 19.12 3.39
CA GLN A 205 -24.53 20.44 3.95
C GLN A 205 -23.46 21.48 3.62
N GLU A 206 -22.18 21.11 3.66
CA GLU A 206 -21.05 21.98 3.39
C GLU A 206 -20.89 22.32 1.89
N LEU A 207 -21.02 21.32 1.02
CA LEU A 207 -20.63 21.41 -0.40
C LEU A 207 -21.82 21.22 -1.37
N GLY A 208 -23.03 20.98 -0.85
CA GLY A 208 -24.23 20.81 -1.63
C GLY A 208 -24.68 19.36 -1.81
N PRO A 209 -25.95 19.15 -2.25
CA PRO A 209 -26.54 17.80 -2.32
C PRO A 209 -25.84 16.87 -3.32
N GLU A 210 -25.16 17.39 -4.33
CA GLU A 210 -24.42 16.64 -5.33
C GLU A 210 -23.07 16.12 -4.80
N ALA A 211 -22.63 16.60 -3.64
CA ALA A 211 -21.35 16.25 -3.03
C ALA A 211 -21.35 14.90 -2.28
N ASP A 212 -22.37 14.06 -2.48
CA ASP A 212 -22.37 12.69 -1.96
C ASP A 212 -21.26 11.88 -2.64
N PHE A 213 -20.35 11.36 -1.82
CA PHE A 213 -19.16 10.67 -2.28
C PHE A 213 -19.30 9.15 -2.34
N VAL A 214 -20.36 8.55 -1.76
CA VAL A 214 -20.58 7.11 -1.72
C VAL A 214 -21.36 6.64 -2.94
N GLU A 215 -20.84 5.65 -3.65
CA GLU A 215 -21.55 4.92 -4.70
C GLU A 215 -22.21 3.66 -4.11
N ASN A 216 -21.42 2.80 -3.48
CA ASN A 216 -21.87 1.58 -2.83
C ASN A 216 -21.16 1.39 -1.49
N ALA A 217 -21.80 0.69 -0.56
CA ALA A 217 -21.18 0.25 0.68
C ALA A 217 -21.47 -1.23 0.93
N PHE A 218 -20.49 -1.94 1.45
CA PHE A 218 -20.57 -3.36 1.73
C PHE A 218 -19.87 -3.69 3.05
N THR A 219 -20.52 -4.52 3.87
CA THR A 219 -19.97 -4.97 5.14
C THR A 219 -19.89 -6.48 5.18
N TRP A 220 -18.75 -6.99 5.63
CA TRP A 220 -18.54 -8.39 5.93
C TRP A 220 -18.18 -8.52 7.42
N VAL A 221 -18.97 -9.29 8.17
CA VAL A 221 -18.81 -9.50 9.62
C VAL A 221 -18.52 -10.96 9.89
N TRP A 222 -17.53 -11.21 10.76
CA TRP A 222 -17.19 -12.53 11.30
C TRP A 222 -16.92 -12.40 12.82
N PRO A 223 -16.87 -13.50 13.58
CA PRO A 223 -16.81 -13.42 15.06
C PRO A 223 -15.65 -12.58 15.61
N GLU A 224 -14.49 -12.60 14.94
CA GLU A 224 -13.27 -11.92 15.40
C GLU A 224 -13.09 -10.52 14.80
N GLY A 225 -14.02 -10.06 13.95
CA GLY A 225 -13.89 -8.75 13.32
C GLY A 225 -14.89 -8.45 12.23
N SER A 226 -14.63 -7.36 11.51
CA SER A 226 -15.41 -6.98 10.34
C SER A 226 -14.57 -6.22 9.33
N ARG A 227 -15.04 -6.20 8.09
CA ARG A 227 -14.53 -5.33 7.03
C ARG A 227 -15.67 -4.51 6.47
N TYR A 228 -15.54 -3.20 6.55
CA TYR A 228 -16.43 -2.26 5.93
C TYR A 228 -15.77 -1.70 4.67
N MET A 229 -16.41 -1.80 3.54
CA MET A 229 -15.91 -1.34 2.25
C MET A 229 -16.86 -0.31 1.67
N VAL A 230 -16.32 0.79 1.19
CA VAL A 230 -17.07 1.89 0.57
C VAL A 230 -16.47 2.16 -0.80
N GLU A 231 -17.28 1.99 -1.83
CA GLU A 231 -16.96 2.41 -3.17
C GLU A 231 -17.27 3.90 -3.30
N LEU A 232 -16.27 4.68 -3.64
CA LEU A 232 -16.41 6.10 -3.87
C LEU A 232 -16.85 6.38 -5.31
N LYS A 233 -17.54 7.45 -5.50
CA LYS A 233 -17.80 7.99 -6.85
C LYS A 233 -16.48 8.30 -7.56
N PRO A 234 -16.45 8.36 -8.90
CA PRO A 234 -15.23 8.66 -9.65
C PRO A 234 -14.53 9.93 -9.15
N ASN A 235 -13.21 9.90 -9.03
CA ASN A 235 -12.39 11.00 -8.48
C ASN A 235 -12.67 12.35 -9.17
N GLU A 236 -13.03 12.34 -10.45
CA GLU A 236 -13.36 13.55 -11.20
C GLU A 236 -14.62 14.28 -10.68
N THR A 237 -15.49 13.56 -9.96
CA THR A 237 -16.73 14.08 -9.41
C THR A 237 -16.70 14.26 -7.89
N LEU A 238 -15.61 13.83 -7.23
CA LEU A 238 -15.48 13.98 -5.78
C LEU A 238 -15.20 15.44 -5.40
N ALA A 239 -15.99 15.95 -4.46
CA ALA A 239 -15.81 17.29 -3.91
C ALA A 239 -14.71 17.36 -2.83
N ILE A 240 -14.36 16.20 -2.23
CA ILE A 240 -13.31 16.04 -1.22
C ILE A 240 -12.47 14.79 -1.54
N THR A 241 -11.21 14.79 -1.14
CA THR A 241 -10.29 13.66 -1.45
C THR A 241 -10.59 12.42 -0.62
N PRO A 242 -10.27 11.21 -1.13
CA PRO A 242 -10.41 9.96 -0.35
C PRO A 242 -9.67 10.00 0.99
N ALA A 243 -8.49 10.63 1.05
CA ALA A 243 -7.73 10.80 2.29
C ALA A 243 -8.45 11.71 3.30
N GLU A 244 -9.12 12.76 2.84
CA GLU A 244 -9.93 13.64 3.69
C GLU A 244 -11.17 12.92 4.21
N ILE A 245 -11.85 12.13 3.35
CA ILE A 245 -12.98 11.28 3.77
C ILE A 245 -12.52 10.33 4.89
N GLU A 246 -11.41 9.64 4.70
CA GLU A 246 -10.83 8.73 5.70
C GLU A 246 -10.60 9.43 7.03
N ASN A 247 -9.92 10.58 7.02
CA ASN A 247 -9.57 11.32 8.24
C ASN A 247 -10.81 11.81 8.98
N ARG A 248 -11.80 12.36 8.28
CA ARG A 248 -13.06 12.82 8.87
C ARG A 248 -13.88 11.64 9.41
N TRP A 249 -13.94 10.51 8.68
CA TRP A 249 -14.65 9.30 9.11
C TRP A 249 -14.01 8.71 10.36
N ARG A 250 -12.69 8.55 10.38
CA ARG A 250 -11.92 8.11 11.55
C ARG A 250 -12.19 8.99 12.78
N SER A 251 -12.17 10.31 12.59
CA SER A 251 -12.45 11.26 13.68
C SER A 251 -13.86 11.15 14.24
N LYS A 252 -14.85 10.90 13.38
CA LYS A 252 -16.25 10.72 13.81
C LYS A 252 -16.48 9.39 14.51
N PHE A 253 -15.85 8.33 14.03
CA PHE A 253 -15.96 7.01 14.66
C PHE A 253 -15.37 6.99 16.08
N GLY A 254 -14.23 7.67 16.28
CA GLY A 254 -13.55 7.77 17.59
C GLY A 254 -13.04 6.44 18.13
N ASP A 255 -12.82 6.39 19.46
CA ASP A 255 -12.34 5.20 20.15
C ASP A 255 -13.51 4.36 20.67
N VAL A 256 -13.51 3.07 20.36
CA VAL A 256 -14.57 2.13 20.77
C VAL A 256 -14.00 1.00 21.63
N ALA A 257 -14.62 0.77 22.78
CA ALA A 257 -14.22 -0.29 23.71
C ALA A 257 -14.37 -1.68 23.08
N GLY A 258 -13.37 -2.55 23.28
CA GLY A 258 -13.36 -3.92 22.76
C GLY A 258 -12.80 -4.06 21.34
N VAL A 259 -12.45 -2.94 20.70
CA VAL A 259 -11.67 -2.96 19.47
C VAL A 259 -10.21 -3.23 19.84
N LYS A 260 -9.63 -4.26 19.24
CA LYS A 260 -8.21 -4.57 19.34
C LYS A 260 -7.40 -3.75 18.35
N GLU A 261 -7.86 -3.68 17.11
CA GLU A 261 -7.23 -2.95 16.02
C GLU A 261 -8.28 -2.46 15.03
N ILE A 262 -8.11 -1.22 14.58
CA ILE A 262 -8.87 -0.67 13.47
C ILE A 262 -7.90 -0.07 12.45
N LYS A 263 -8.07 -0.43 11.19
CA LYS A 263 -7.25 0.07 10.08
C LYS A 263 -8.15 0.62 8.99
N PHE A 264 -7.87 1.86 8.59
CA PHE A 264 -8.50 2.50 7.45
C PHE A 264 -7.56 2.43 6.24
N PHE A 265 -8.12 2.13 5.07
CA PHE A 265 -7.39 2.01 3.82
C PHE A 265 -8.07 2.88 2.75
N SER A 266 -7.53 4.06 2.52
CA SER A 266 -7.92 4.96 1.41
C SER A 266 -6.93 4.94 0.25
N LYS A 267 -5.77 4.33 0.47
CA LYS A 267 -4.66 4.34 -0.47
C LYS A 267 -4.24 2.93 -0.82
N GLN A 268 -4.02 2.69 -2.11
CA GLN A 268 -3.35 1.49 -2.57
C GLN A 268 -1.85 1.76 -2.58
N ARG A 269 -1.11 1.09 -1.71
CA ARG A 269 0.34 1.20 -1.62
C ARG A 269 1.01 0.16 -2.50
N MET A 270 1.94 0.58 -3.34
CA MET A 270 2.64 -0.31 -4.27
C MET A 270 3.78 -1.11 -3.62
N GLY A 271 4.20 -0.79 -2.42
CA GLY A 271 5.34 -1.43 -1.73
C GLY A 271 4.98 -2.25 -0.49
N GLY A 272 3.69 -2.56 -0.26
CA GLY A 272 3.24 -3.29 0.93
C GLY A 272 2.23 -2.51 1.77
N GLU A 273 1.68 -3.17 2.80
CA GLU A 273 0.58 -2.61 3.59
C GLU A 273 1.00 -1.46 4.53
N THR A 274 2.29 -1.36 4.88
CA THR A 274 2.81 -0.40 5.87
C THR A 274 4.13 0.23 5.44
N ASP A 275 4.39 1.47 5.90
CA ASP A 275 5.61 2.21 5.57
C ASP A 275 6.85 1.65 6.25
N ILE A 276 6.71 1.23 7.51
CA ILE A 276 7.77 0.62 8.32
C ILE A 276 7.35 -0.80 8.64
N GLY A 277 8.21 -1.76 8.34
CA GLY A 277 8.02 -3.15 8.68
C GLY A 277 9.31 -3.79 9.18
N PHE A 278 9.21 -4.43 10.34
CA PHE A 278 10.29 -5.24 10.91
C PHE A 278 9.76 -6.64 11.22
N ARG A 279 10.49 -7.65 10.78
CA ARG A 279 10.24 -9.04 11.11
C ARG A 279 11.30 -9.50 12.09
N MET A 280 10.88 -9.86 13.26
CA MET A 280 11.73 -10.41 14.29
C MET A 280 11.64 -11.93 14.25
N VAL A 281 12.78 -12.60 14.38
CA VAL A 281 12.91 -14.06 14.29
C VAL A 281 13.63 -14.55 15.54
N GLY A 282 13.09 -15.59 16.18
CA GLY A 282 13.73 -16.14 17.37
C GLY A 282 13.16 -17.50 17.80
N LYS A 283 13.99 -18.29 18.50
CA LYS A 283 13.59 -19.61 19.00
C LYS A 283 12.81 -19.54 20.31
N ASN A 284 13.15 -18.57 21.18
CA ASN A 284 12.47 -18.37 22.45
C ASN A 284 11.26 -17.47 22.29
N PRO A 285 10.02 -17.96 22.51
CA PRO A 285 8.81 -17.18 22.29
C PRO A 285 8.67 -15.96 23.21
N GLN A 286 9.08 -16.08 24.46
CA GLN A 286 8.96 -15.02 25.45
C GLN A 286 9.92 -13.87 25.13
N MET A 287 11.19 -14.18 24.80
CA MET A 287 12.16 -13.16 24.37
C MET A 287 11.73 -12.48 23.08
N LEU A 288 11.16 -13.25 22.13
CA LEU A 288 10.68 -12.71 20.86
C LEU A 288 9.51 -11.76 21.08
N GLN A 289 8.57 -12.10 21.96
CA GLN A 289 7.44 -11.25 22.35
C GLN A 289 7.92 -9.96 22.99
N GLN A 290 8.75 -10.06 24.04
CA GLN A 290 9.28 -8.90 24.76
C GLN A 290 10.04 -7.93 23.84
N ALA A 291 10.86 -8.47 22.95
CA ALA A 291 11.56 -7.67 21.95
C ALA A 291 10.60 -6.97 20.98
N ALA A 292 9.54 -7.64 20.54
CA ALA A 292 8.54 -7.05 19.66
C ALA A 292 7.72 -5.95 20.35
N GLU A 293 7.34 -6.14 21.61
CA GLU A 293 6.65 -5.15 22.42
C GLU A 293 7.51 -3.92 22.68
N GLU A 294 8.80 -4.11 22.99
CA GLU A 294 9.75 -3.01 23.16
C GLU A 294 9.92 -2.20 21.88
N LEU A 295 10.08 -2.88 20.73
CA LEU A 295 10.17 -2.21 19.44
C LEU A 295 8.87 -1.44 19.11
N ALA A 296 7.72 -2.06 19.33
CA ALA A 296 6.43 -1.40 19.12
C ALA A 296 6.25 -0.17 20.03
N GLY A 297 6.69 -0.28 21.30
CA GLY A 297 6.69 0.84 22.24
C GLY A 297 7.58 2.00 21.77
N TYR A 298 8.77 1.68 21.27
CA TYR A 298 9.67 2.69 20.69
C TYR A 298 9.06 3.36 19.46
N LEU A 299 8.49 2.59 18.53
CA LEU A 299 7.83 3.15 17.33
C LEU A 299 6.70 4.10 17.71
N ARG A 300 5.88 3.78 18.72
CA ARG A 300 4.81 4.68 19.21
C ARG A 300 5.32 5.97 19.80
N SER A 301 6.56 6.02 20.28
CA SER A 301 7.18 7.23 20.84
C SER A 301 7.73 8.19 19.78
N LEU A 302 7.83 7.77 18.52
CA LEU A 302 8.36 8.59 17.44
C LEU A 302 7.29 9.54 16.89
N GLU A 303 7.62 10.81 16.75
CA GLU A 303 6.75 11.80 16.14
C GLU A 303 6.50 11.48 14.66
N GLY A 304 5.26 11.52 14.23
CA GLY A 304 4.86 11.21 12.86
C GLY A 304 4.65 9.72 12.58
N VAL A 305 4.83 8.83 13.58
CA VAL A 305 4.52 7.41 13.47
C VAL A 305 3.13 7.15 14.02
N TYR A 306 2.31 6.38 13.30
CA TYR A 306 0.96 6.00 13.69
C TYR A 306 0.63 4.56 13.27
N GLU A 307 -0.49 4.02 13.75
CA GLU A 307 -0.94 2.65 13.46
C GLU A 307 0.14 1.58 13.70
N VAL A 308 0.83 1.71 14.84
CA VAL A 308 1.83 0.71 15.25
C VAL A 308 1.13 -0.57 15.66
N SER A 309 1.38 -1.65 14.93
CA SER A 309 0.78 -2.96 15.16
C SER A 309 1.84 -4.06 15.28
N SER A 310 1.47 -5.14 15.97
CA SER A 310 2.28 -6.34 16.11
C SER A 310 1.46 -7.55 15.66
N SER A 311 2.08 -8.46 14.94
CA SER A 311 1.46 -9.75 14.60
C SER A 311 1.40 -10.72 15.79
N TYR A 312 1.95 -10.35 16.93
CA TYR A 312 1.78 -11.11 18.16
C TYR A 312 0.38 -10.84 18.72
N ASN A 313 -0.40 -11.90 18.80
CA ASN A 313 -1.69 -11.87 19.43
C ASN A 313 -1.65 -12.68 20.71
N GLU A 314 -2.00 -12.08 21.82
CA GLU A 314 -2.40 -12.82 22.99
C GLU A 314 -3.69 -13.55 22.63
N GLY A 315 -3.70 -14.86 22.74
CA GLY A 315 -4.90 -15.64 22.49
C GLY A 315 -5.98 -15.41 23.57
N PRO A 316 -7.16 -15.97 23.38
CA PRO A 316 -8.23 -15.87 24.36
C PRO A 316 -7.82 -16.49 25.69
N GLN A 317 -8.49 -16.08 26.76
CA GLN A 317 -8.35 -16.77 28.02
C GLN A 317 -8.79 -18.23 27.87
N GLU A 318 -7.95 -19.16 28.29
CA GLU A 318 -8.19 -20.58 28.25
C GLU A 318 -8.46 -21.13 29.65
N LEU A 319 -9.44 -22.00 29.74
CA LEU A 319 -9.65 -22.85 30.90
C LEU A 319 -8.94 -24.18 30.66
N LYS A 320 -7.84 -24.40 31.37
CA LYS A 320 -7.09 -25.66 31.32
C LYS A 320 -7.68 -26.62 32.33
N LEU A 321 -8.52 -27.51 31.85
CA LEU A 321 -9.17 -28.50 32.70
C LEU A 321 -8.20 -29.61 33.11
N ARG A 322 -8.33 -30.07 34.35
CA ARG A 322 -7.69 -31.29 34.88
C ARG A 322 -8.70 -32.13 35.60
N VAL A 323 -8.61 -33.47 35.42
CA VAL A 323 -9.37 -34.43 36.22
C VAL A 323 -8.68 -34.64 37.54
N LYS A 324 -9.38 -34.61 38.65
CA LYS A 324 -8.83 -34.91 39.96
C LYS A 324 -8.50 -36.39 40.08
N GLU A 325 -7.42 -36.73 40.79
CA GLU A 325 -6.99 -38.13 41.01
C GLU A 325 -8.13 -39.00 41.61
N SER A 326 -8.99 -38.44 42.47
CA SER A 326 -10.15 -39.12 43.01
C SER A 326 -11.16 -39.51 41.93
N ALA A 327 -11.28 -38.75 40.87
CA ALA A 327 -12.20 -38.97 39.77
C ALA A 327 -11.61 -39.87 38.65
N GLU A 328 -10.28 -39.89 38.48
CA GLU A 328 -9.59 -40.80 37.52
C GLU A 328 -9.92 -42.28 37.86
N SER A 329 -10.00 -42.62 39.12
CA SER A 329 -10.37 -43.97 39.57
C SER A 329 -11.78 -44.41 39.14
N THR A 330 -12.66 -43.47 38.80
CA THR A 330 -14.02 -43.73 38.25
C THR A 330 -14.01 -44.00 36.74
N GLY A 331 -12.87 -43.86 36.08
CA GLY A 331 -12.73 -44.00 34.65
C GLY A 331 -13.04 -42.73 33.85
N LEU A 332 -13.27 -41.56 34.51
CA LEU A 332 -13.47 -40.28 33.84
C LEU A 332 -12.17 -39.85 33.18
N THR A 333 -12.18 -39.67 31.85
CA THR A 333 -11.03 -39.14 31.13
C THR A 333 -11.12 -37.62 30.95
N LEU A 334 -9.97 -36.97 30.75
CA LEU A 334 -9.93 -35.54 30.42
C LEU A 334 -10.70 -35.23 29.12
N SER A 335 -10.67 -36.15 28.15
CA SER A 335 -11.40 -36.02 26.88
C SER A 335 -12.92 -36.02 27.10
N ASP A 336 -13.41 -36.88 28.00
CA ASP A 336 -14.84 -36.94 28.32
C ASP A 336 -15.30 -35.69 29.07
N LEU A 337 -14.49 -35.22 30.03
CA LEU A 337 -14.76 -33.99 30.75
C LEU A 337 -14.80 -32.79 29.78
N ALA A 338 -13.77 -32.63 28.96
CA ALA A 338 -13.68 -31.53 28.03
C ALA A 338 -14.84 -31.53 26.99
N ARG A 339 -15.25 -32.71 26.53
CA ARG A 339 -16.39 -32.84 25.64
C ARG A 339 -17.68 -32.39 26.33
N GLN A 340 -17.97 -32.85 27.55
CA GLN A 340 -19.17 -32.47 28.30
C GLN A 340 -19.20 -30.94 28.57
N VAL A 341 -18.09 -30.35 28.98
CA VAL A 341 -17.98 -28.89 29.17
C VAL A 341 -18.27 -28.16 27.87
N ARG A 342 -17.66 -28.60 26.75
CA ARG A 342 -17.90 -28.01 25.43
C ARG A 342 -19.36 -28.11 25.01
N GLU A 343 -19.99 -29.28 25.16
CA GLU A 343 -21.39 -29.51 24.80
C GLU A 343 -22.33 -28.66 25.62
N ALA A 344 -22.07 -28.49 26.92
CA ALA A 344 -22.87 -27.63 27.80
C ALA A 344 -22.77 -26.15 27.45
N PHE A 345 -21.56 -25.63 27.24
CA PHE A 345 -21.32 -24.19 27.09
C PHE A 345 -21.38 -23.74 25.64
N PHE A 346 -20.73 -24.43 24.69
CA PHE A 346 -20.75 -24.12 23.27
C PHE A 346 -21.96 -24.74 22.58
N GLY A 347 -22.22 -26.01 22.89
CA GLY A 347 -23.31 -26.78 22.35
C GLY A 347 -22.86 -28.00 21.58
N ALA A 348 -23.76 -28.99 21.51
CA ALA A 348 -23.68 -30.18 20.67
C ALA A 348 -24.59 -30.01 19.45
N GLU A 349 -24.06 -30.26 18.26
CA GLU A 349 -24.87 -30.28 17.04
C GLU A 349 -25.70 -31.58 16.99
N ALA A 350 -26.99 -31.43 17.23
CA ALA A 350 -27.92 -32.55 17.24
C ALA A 350 -28.38 -32.94 15.83
N GLN A 351 -28.51 -31.94 14.95
CA GLN A 351 -28.95 -32.18 13.56
C GLN A 351 -28.50 -31.01 12.67
N ARG A 352 -28.24 -31.34 11.40
CA ARG A 352 -27.97 -30.40 10.35
C ARG A 352 -28.81 -30.73 9.13
N PHE A 353 -29.48 -29.75 8.54
CA PHE A 353 -30.27 -29.96 7.35
C PHE A 353 -30.36 -28.73 6.47
N GLN A 354 -30.55 -28.92 5.18
CA GLN A 354 -30.74 -27.87 4.20
C GLN A 354 -32.22 -27.48 4.13
N ARG A 355 -32.47 -26.14 4.15
CA ARG A 355 -33.81 -25.60 3.95
C ARG A 355 -33.74 -24.48 2.89
N GLY A 356 -34.11 -24.80 1.66
CA GLY A 356 -33.88 -23.90 0.54
C GLY A 356 -32.38 -23.68 0.31
N ASN A 357 -31.93 -22.44 0.39
CA ASN A 357 -30.50 -22.07 0.25
C ASN A 357 -29.78 -22.02 1.60
N ASP A 358 -30.46 -22.17 2.72
CA ASP A 358 -29.89 -22.05 4.06
C ASP A 358 -29.57 -23.42 4.67
N GLU A 359 -28.36 -23.51 5.25
CA GLU A 359 -27.96 -24.65 6.09
C GLU A 359 -28.35 -24.37 7.54
N ILE A 360 -29.30 -25.18 8.07
CA ILE A 360 -29.80 -25.04 9.44
C ILE A 360 -29.08 -26.03 10.35
N ARG A 361 -28.48 -25.54 11.44
CA ARG A 361 -27.87 -26.37 12.49
C ARG A 361 -28.71 -26.29 13.77
N VAL A 362 -29.08 -27.41 14.26
CA VAL A 362 -29.79 -27.55 15.55
C VAL A 362 -28.74 -27.80 16.62
N MET A 363 -28.54 -26.81 17.50
CA MET A 363 -27.58 -26.88 18.60
C MET A 363 -28.28 -27.06 19.93
N VAL A 364 -27.81 -28.01 20.73
CA VAL A 364 -28.27 -28.25 22.11
C VAL A 364 -27.20 -27.82 23.08
N ARG A 365 -27.54 -26.90 23.97
CA ARG A 365 -26.62 -26.32 24.96
C ARG A 365 -27.37 -25.79 26.16
N TYR A 366 -26.67 -25.45 27.23
CA TYR A 366 -27.30 -24.85 28.42
C TYR A 366 -27.94 -23.49 28.06
N PRO A 367 -29.01 -23.09 28.79
CA PRO A 367 -29.58 -21.75 28.69
C PRO A 367 -28.51 -20.68 28.85
N ARG A 368 -28.74 -19.50 28.26
CA ARG A 368 -27.77 -18.40 28.32
C ARG A 368 -27.42 -17.99 29.78
N GLU A 369 -28.37 -18.08 30.67
CA GLU A 369 -28.24 -17.74 32.09
C GLU A 369 -27.29 -18.65 32.86
N GLU A 370 -27.14 -19.91 32.37
CA GLU A 370 -26.32 -20.98 33.00
C GLU A 370 -24.97 -21.19 32.33
N ARG A 371 -24.54 -20.28 31.45
CA ARG A 371 -23.25 -20.33 30.74
C ARG A 371 -22.58 -18.96 30.53
N ARG A 372 -22.77 -18.04 31.51
CA ARG A 372 -22.22 -16.68 31.46
C ARG A 372 -20.95 -16.49 32.26
N SER A 373 -20.70 -17.34 33.21
CA SER A 373 -19.63 -17.15 34.18
C SER A 373 -18.88 -18.44 34.47
N ILE A 374 -17.67 -18.32 35.01
CA ILE A 374 -16.90 -19.46 35.50
C ILE A 374 -17.64 -20.16 36.64
N GLY A 375 -18.39 -19.43 37.47
CA GLY A 375 -19.24 -20.02 38.50
C GLY A 375 -20.35 -20.95 37.98
N ASP A 376 -20.76 -20.79 36.70
CA ASP A 376 -21.70 -21.71 36.08
C ASP A 376 -21.01 -23.03 35.71
N LEU A 377 -19.72 -23.01 35.35
CA LEU A 377 -18.90 -24.20 35.15
C LEU A 377 -18.75 -24.98 36.47
N GLU A 378 -18.47 -24.28 37.58
CA GLU A 378 -18.34 -24.92 38.90
C GLU A 378 -19.61 -25.61 39.36
N ARG A 379 -20.78 -25.10 38.94
CA ARG A 379 -22.11 -25.68 39.28
C ARG A 379 -22.55 -26.76 38.28
N MET A 380 -21.81 -26.97 37.21
CA MET A 380 -22.14 -27.98 36.18
C MET A 380 -22.10 -29.40 36.79
N TRP A 381 -23.01 -30.27 36.37
CA TRP A 381 -22.97 -31.68 36.65
C TRP A 381 -22.23 -32.41 35.56
N VAL A 382 -21.26 -33.23 35.95
CA VAL A 382 -20.47 -34.08 35.07
C VAL A 382 -20.91 -35.52 35.16
N GLN A 383 -21.23 -36.12 34.03
CA GLN A 383 -21.61 -37.53 33.96
C GLN A 383 -20.37 -38.44 33.96
N LEU A 384 -20.28 -39.31 34.97
CA LEU A 384 -19.25 -40.33 35.07
C LEU A 384 -19.55 -41.55 34.19
N PRO A 385 -18.55 -42.40 33.85
CA PRO A 385 -18.73 -43.61 33.00
C PRO A 385 -19.75 -44.58 33.52
N ASN A 386 -19.97 -44.64 34.86
CA ASN A 386 -20.97 -45.47 35.51
C ASN A 386 -22.40 -44.84 35.48
N ARG A 387 -22.62 -43.76 34.74
CA ARG A 387 -23.86 -42.99 34.62
C ARG A 387 -24.29 -42.27 35.88
N VAL A 388 -23.40 -42.12 36.88
CA VAL A 388 -23.63 -41.30 38.05
C VAL A 388 -23.22 -39.88 37.72
N GLU A 389 -23.94 -38.87 38.18
CA GLU A 389 -23.61 -37.46 38.04
C GLU A 389 -22.89 -36.97 39.26
N ALA A 390 -21.86 -36.16 39.06
CA ALA A 390 -21.09 -35.51 40.12
C ALA A 390 -20.89 -34.02 39.80
N PRO A 391 -20.88 -33.12 40.82
CA PRO A 391 -20.56 -31.73 40.62
C PRO A 391 -19.15 -31.58 40.00
N PHE A 392 -18.96 -30.61 39.08
CA PHE A 392 -17.70 -30.35 38.42
C PHE A 392 -16.54 -30.21 39.42
N ASP A 393 -16.74 -29.40 40.47
CA ASP A 393 -15.74 -29.14 41.49
C ASP A 393 -15.27 -30.38 42.27
N SER A 394 -16.10 -31.46 42.34
CA SER A 394 -15.72 -32.73 43.00
C SER A 394 -14.81 -33.61 42.10
N VAL A 395 -14.89 -33.47 40.81
CA VAL A 395 -14.20 -34.38 39.82
C VAL A 395 -13.14 -33.69 39.01
N ALA A 396 -13.15 -32.36 38.92
CA ALA A 396 -12.27 -31.58 38.10
C ALA A 396 -11.75 -30.30 38.79
N GLU A 397 -10.71 -29.79 38.22
CA GLU A 397 -10.16 -28.47 38.56
C GLU A 397 -9.76 -27.78 37.26
N TYR A 398 -9.62 -26.46 37.30
CA TYR A 398 -9.18 -25.66 36.14
C TYR A 398 -8.14 -24.63 36.55
N ASP A 399 -7.26 -24.32 35.61
CA ASP A 399 -6.36 -23.16 35.68
C ASP A 399 -6.76 -22.18 34.57
N LEU A 400 -6.76 -20.89 34.92
CA LEU A 400 -6.87 -19.84 33.94
C LEU A 400 -5.51 -19.62 33.29
N GLY A 401 -5.46 -19.74 32.00
CA GLY A 401 -4.27 -19.49 31.19
C GLY A 401 -4.58 -18.60 30.01
N GLN A 402 -3.55 -18.12 29.39
CA GLN A 402 -3.66 -17.40 28.13
C GLN A 402 -3.34 -18.37 26.99
N GLY A 403 -4.27 -18.52 26.06
CA GLY A 403 -4.08 -19.29 24.84
C GLY A 403 -3.14 -18.59 23.87
N ARG A 404 -2.81 -19.26 22.80
CA ARG A 404 -2.08 -18.67 21.67
C ARG A 404 -2.96 -18.76 20.45
N SER A 405 -3.38 -17.62 19.91
CA SER A 405 -4.28 -17.61 18.76
C SER A 405 -3.58 -18.03 17.48
N GLN A 406 -2.40 -17.48 17.21
CA GLN A 406 -1.67 -17.72 15.98
C GLN A 406 -0.15 -17.79 16.21
N ILE A 407 0.50 -18.78 15.61
CA ILE A 407 1.96 -18.89 15.58
C ILE A 407 2.43 -18.73 14.14
N GLN A 408 3.04 -17.60 13.83
CA GLN A 408 3.64 -17.37 12.52
C GLN A 408 5.05 -17.95 12.46
N ARG A 409 5.37 -18.60 11.35
CA ARG A 409 6.72 -19.14 11.07
C ARG A 409 7.13 -18.79 9.65
N LEU A 410 8.39 -18.38 9.52
CA LEU A 410 9.09 -18.24 8.26
C LEU A 410 10.33 -19.14 8.33
N ASP A 411 10.58 -19.94 7.31
CA ASP A 411 11.72 -20.87 7.25
C ASP A 411 11.88 -21.73 8.52
N LYS A 412 10.74 -22.24 9.02
CA LYS A 412 10.62 -23.06 10.23
C LYS A 412 10.91 -22.33 11.56
N GLN A 413 11.28 -21.06 11.53
CA GLN A 413 11.53 -20.25 12.73
C GLN A 413 10.29 -19.41 13.07
N ARG A 414 10.05 -19.19 14.37
CA ARG A 414 8.97 -18.30 14.83
C ARG A 414 9.30 -16.86 14.47
N THR A 415 8.28 -16.14 14.02
CA THR A 415 8.41 -14.73 13.67
C THR A 415 7.31 -13.90 14.31
N ILE A 416 7.64 -12.67 14.66
CA ILE A 416 6.70 -11.62 15.01
C ILE A 416 7.00 -10.43 14.11
N ARG A 417 5.97 -9.89 13.47
CA ARG A 417 6.07 -8.70 12.63
C ARG A 417 5.64 -7.49 13.45
N VAL A 418 6.43 -6.43 13.41
CA VAL A 418 6.07 -5.11 13.97
C VAL A 418 6.01 -4.13 12.82
N MET A 419 4.86 -3.49 12.67
CA MET A 419 4.54 -2.65 11.51
C MET A 419 4.04 -1.30 12.00
N ALA A 420 4.30 -0.26 11.20
CA ALA A 420 3.82 1.09 11.47
C ALA A 420 3.64 1.89 10.17
N ASN A 421 2.80 2.90 10.24
CA ASN A 421 2.67 3.91 9.20
C ASN A 421 3.32 5.22 9.64
N VAL A 422 3.74 6.04 8.69
CA VAL A 422 4.32 7.35 8.98
C VAL A 422 3.59 8.45 8.22
N ASP A 423 3.47 9.60 8.86
CA ASP A 423 3.08 10.83 8.17
C ASP A 423 4.30 11.35 7.40
N GLN A 424 4.28 11.18 6.08
CA GLN A 424 5.38 11.55 5.20
C GLN A 424 5.63 13.08 5.17
N GLN A 425 4.70 13.89 5.69
CA GLN A 425 4.93 15.32 5.85
C GLN A 425 5.85 15.62 7.05
N ILE A 426 5.86 14.74 8.05
CA ILE A 426 6.64 14.89 9.29
C ILE A 426 7.92 14.05 9.19
N LEU A 427 7.81 12.78 8.82
CA LEU A 427 8.89 11.80 8.88
C LEU A 427 8.98 11.01 7.57
N GLU A 428 10.17 10.96 6.98
CA GLU A 428 10.43 10.12 5.81
C GLU A 428 10.63 8.66 6.24
N PRO A 429 9.89 7.67 5.65
CA PRO A 429 9.97 6.27 6.06
C PRO A 429 11.39 5.69 6.06
N ARG A 430 12.15 5.95 5.00
CA ARG A 430 13.53 5.45 4.85
C ARG A 430 14.48 6.01 5.89
N SER A 431 14.38 7.29 6.18
CA SER A 431 15.18 7.95 7.21
C SER A 431 14.85 7.39 8.60
N ALA A 432 13.56 7.15 8.87
CA ALA A 432 13.10 6.51 10.10
C ALA A 432 13.69 5.10 10.25
N VAL A 433 13.54 4.25 9.23
CA VAL A 433 14.07 2.87 9.24
C VAL A 433 15.58 2.88 9.43
N ARG A 434 16.32 3.75 8.73
CA ARG A 434 17.77 3.88 8.88
C ARG A 434 18.16 4.28 10.31
N LYS A 435 17.51 5.28 10.88
CA LYS A 435 17.76 5.75 12.24
C LYS A 435 17.46 4.65 13.27
N ILE A 436 16.34 3.97 13.12
CA ILE A 436 15.97 2.85 13.99
C ILE A 436 17.04 1.76 13.90
N ARG A 437 17.44 1.38 12.69
CA ARG A 437 18.42 0.31 12.43
C ARG A 437 19.82 0.63 12.97
N MET A 438 20.26 1.89 12.87
CA MET A 438 21.61 2.29 13.27
C MET A 438 21.70 2.65 14.75
N ASP A 439 20.73 3.37 15.28
CA ASP A 439 20.83 3.98 16.60
C ASP A 439 20.16 3.14 17.69
N TYR A 440 19.00 2.52 17.37
CA TYR A 440 18.19 1.86 18.40
C TYR A 440 18.34 0.32 18.41
N LEU A 441 18.28 -0.32 17.25
CA LEU A 441 18.27 -1.79 17.17
C LEU A 441 19.50 -2.47 17.73
N PRO A 442 20.76 -1.98 17.57
CA PRO A 442 21.92 -2.65 18.11
C PRO A 442 21.88 -2.78 19.64
N GLU A 443 21.46 -1.71 20.32
CA GLU A 443 21.32 -1.71 21.77
C GLU A 443 20.16 -2.60 22.23
N MET A 444 19.00 -2.48 21.58
CA MET A 444 17.83 -3.29 21.88
C MET A 444 18.13 -4.79 21.71
N LEU A 445 18.68 -5.21 20.56
CA LEU A 445 18.96 -6.62 20.27
C LEU A 445 20.03 -7.22 21.20
N SER A 446 20.92 -6.41 21.76
CA SER A 446 21.90 -6.88 22.76
C SER A 446 21.23 -7.42 24.04
N ARG A 447 20.02 -6.94 24.36
CA ARG A 447 19.19 -7.39 25.50
C ARG A 447 18.43 -8.69 25.22
N TYR A 448 18.28 -9.06 23.94
CA TYR A 448 17.50 -10.23 23.51
C TYR A 448 18.36 -11.23 22.72
N PRO A 449 19.26 -11.96 23.37
CA PRO A 449 20.13 -12.90 22.67
C PRO A 449 19.33 -14.00 21.97
N GLY A 450 19.67 -14.23 20.68
CA GLY A 450 18.98 -15.21 19.83
C GLY A 450 17.72 -14.70 19.14
N VAL A 451 17.43 -13.40 19.23
CA VAL A 451 16.47 -12.69 18.38
C VAL A 451 17.23 -11.98 17.28
N SER A 452 16.85 -12.21 16.04
CA SER A 452 17.33 -11.49 14.86
C SER A 452 16.18 -10.66 14.26
N LEU A 453 16.56 -9.65 13.47
CA LEU A 453 15.60 -8.75 12.87
C LEU A 453 15.90 -8.59 11.37
N GLU A 454 14.85 -8.65 10.55
CA GLU A 454 14.86 -8.43 9.11
C GLU A 454 13.88 -7.32 8.77
N LEU A 455 14.09 -6.62 7.66
CA LEU A 455 13.10 -5.70 7.12
C LEU A 455 11.90 -6.47 6.56
N ASP A 456 10.74 -5.86 6.62
CA ASP A 456 9.47 -6.39 6.09
C ASP A 456 8.67 -5.27 5.43
N GLY A 457 7.62 -5.64 4.66
CA GLY A 457 6.74 -4.67 3.98
C GLY A 457 7.49 -3.78 2.98
N SER A 458 7.04 -2.53 2.86
CA SER A 458 7.61 -1.55 1.90
C SER A 458 9.10 -1.32 2.08
N SER A 459 9.58 -1.35 3.32
CA SER A 459 11.01 -1.16 3.63
C SER A 459 11.89 -2.25 3.03
N LYS A 460 11.42 -3.50 3.01
CA LYS A 460 12.12 -4.62 2.38
C LYS A 460 12.09 -4.52 0.86
N GLU A 461 10.93 -4.22 0.29
CA GLU A 461 10.78 -4.12 -1.17
C GLU A 461 11.59 -2.98 -1.77
N GLU A 462 11.72 -1.87 -1.03
CA GLU A 462 12.60 -0.78 -1.41
C GLU A 462 14.08 -1.20 -1.42
N GLU A 463 14.54 -1.90 -0.36
CA GLU A 463 15.92 -2.42 -0.27
C GLU A 463 16.21 -3.40 -1.42
N GLU A 464 15.31 -4.34 -1.71
CA GLU A 464 15.44 -5.31 -2.80
C GLU A 464 15.43 -4.64 -4.18
N THR A 465 14.59 -3.63 -4.39
CA THR A 465 14.46 -2.93 -5.67
C THR A 465 15.67 -2.07 -5.97
N LEU A 466 16.26 -1.44 -4.96
CA LEU A 466 17.46 -0.59 -5.12
C LEU A 466 18.76 -1.40 -5.14
N GLY A 467 18.74 -2.69 -4.81
CA GLY A 467 19.92 -3.55 -4.77
C GLY A 467 20.92 -3.16 -3.69
N LEU A 468 20.46 -2.56 -2.59
CA LEU A 468 21.25 -2.06 -1.47
C LEU A 468 21.28 -3.05 -0.31
#